data_d573a52fe14554350cba388813844871
#
_entry.id   d573a52fe14554350cba388813844871
#
_cell.length_a   1.000
_cell.length_b   1.000
_cell.length_c   1.000
_cell.angle_alpha   90.00
_cell.angle_beta   90.00
_cell.angle_gamma   90.00
#
_symmetry.space_group_name_H-M   'P 1'
#
loop_
_entity.id
_entity.type
_entity.pdbx_description
1 polymer ?
#
loop_
_entity_poly.entity_id
_entity_poly.type
_entity_poly.pdbx_seq_one_letter_code
_entity_poly.pdbx_strand_id
1 'polypeptide(L)'
;VEAGVVSEPAGVIAVLLEELTKLPGIGPKSAERIAHFLLAGNRGHAVALAAALTAVAETVRPCRTCFNLTDAALCPICADPKRDAGTICVVETPRDVNSFERVGSFRGLYHVLGGRLAPLDGMGPERLTFAALVERVRKGGVREVILATSPTLEGDGTALFASNVLAPTGVAVTRLARGLPSGSSLELANAQMLADALAGRRTF
;
A
#
# COMPACT_ATOMS: atom_id res chain seq x y z
N VAL A 1 31.67 -23.96 -33.55
CA VAL A 1 30.38 -23.32 -33.34
C VAL A 1 30.71 -22.02 -32.63
N GLU A 2 30.80 -20.94 -33.43
CA GLU A 2 31.05 -19.58 -32.94
C GLU A 2 29.85 -19.13 -32.11
N ALA A 3 30.10 -18.78 -30.83
CA ALA A 3 29.11 -18.11 -29.99
C ALA A 3 28.86 -16.72 -30.61
N GLY A 4 27.68 -16.55 -31.21
CA GLY A 4 27.26 -15.28 -31.76
C GLY A 4 27.31 -14.19 -30.64
N VAL A 5 28.16 -13.21 -30.86
CA VAL A 5 28.21 -11.98 -30.04
C VAL A 5 26.86 -11.28 -30.24
N VAL A 6 25.98 -11.42 -29.25
CA VAL A 6 24.77 -10.61 -29.18
C VAL A 6 25.26 -9.19 -28.95
N SER A 7 25.22 -8.34 -29.96
CA SER A 7 25.57 -6.93 -29.83
C SER A 7 24.63 -6.28 -28.82
N GLU A 8 25.18 -5.74 -27.73
CA GLU A 8 24.38 -4.95 -26.78
C GLU A 8 23.66 -3.83 -27.54
N PRO A 9 22.36 -3.62 -27.25
CA PRO A 9 21.61 -2.54 -27.88
C PRO A 9 22.25 -1.21 -27.53
N ALA A 10 22.59 -0.43 -28.56
CA ALA A 10 23.22 0.89 -28.41
C ALA A 10 22.17 2.02 -28.47
N GLY A 11 22.44 3.14 -27.82
CA GLY A 11 21.62 4.35 -27.92
C GLY A 11 20.33 4.27 -27.11
N VAL A 12 19.24 4.84 -27.64
CA VAL A 12 17.95 5.01 -26.95
C VAL A 12 17.28 3.69 -26.54
N ILE A 13 17.57 2.60 -27.22
CA ILE A 13 17.02 1.28 -26.89
C ILE A 13 17.69 0.74 -25.63
N ALA A 14 18.99 0.95 -25.45
CA ALA A 14 19.70 0.57 -24.23
C ALA A 14 19.14 1.29 -23.00
N VAL A 15 18.88 2.59 -23.12
CA VAL A 15 18.28 3.40 -22.06
C VAL A 15 16.89 2.85 -21.68
N LEU A 16 16.06 2.53 -22.69
CA LEU A 16 14.74 1.94 -22.43
C LEU A 16 14.83 0.60 -21.69
N LEU A 17 15.74 -0.27 -22.11
CA LEU A 17 15.95 -1.57 -21.45
C LEU A 17 16.45 -1.41 -20.01
N GLU A 18 17.36 -0.48 -19.77
CA GLU A 18 17.85 -0.15 -18.44
C GLU A 18 16.70 0.34 -17.53
N GLU A 19 15.89 1.30 -17.98
CA GLU A 19 14.76 1.80 -17.21
C GLU A 19 13.71 0.71 -16.94
N LEU A 20 13.43 -0.15 -17.93
CA LEU A 20 12.50 -1.26 -17.74
C LEU A 20 13.01 -2.28 -16.70
N THR A 21 14.33 -2.56 -16.67
CA THR A 21 14.91 -3.52 -15.72
C THR A 21 14.93 -3.01 -14.28
N LYS A 22 14.81 -1.70 -14.06
CA LYS A 22 14.64 -1.11 -12.71
C LYS A 22 13.26 -1.41 -12.10
N LEU A 23 12.28 -1.81 -12.93
CA LEU A 23 10.94 -2.11 -12.45
C LEU A 23 10.91 -3.48 -11.74
N PRO A 24 10.26 -3.58 -10.55
CA PRO A 24 10.23 -4.81 -9.79
C PRO A 24 9.56 -5.95 -10.60
N GLY A 25 10.21 -7.09 -10.65
CA GLY A 25 9.74 -8.27 -11.39
C GLY A 25 10.04 -8.26 -12.90
N ILE A 26 10.69 -7.23 -13.42
CA ILE A 26 11.11 -7.15 -14.82
C ILE A 26 12.61 -7.42 -14.92
N GLY A 27 12.95 -8.63 -15.37
CA GLY A 27 14.33 -9.00 -15.72
C GLY A 27 14.68 -8.64 -17.19
N PRO A 28 15.96 -8.81 -17.60
CA PRO A 28 16.43 -8.45 -18.95
C PRO A 28 15.58 -9.04 -20.08
N LYS A 29 15.24 -10.32 -20.01
CA LYS A 29 14.39 -10.99 -21.03
C LYS A 29 12.99 -10.38 -21.14
N SER A 30 12.40 -9.98 -19.98
CA SER A 30 11.09 -9.33 -19.98
C SER A 30 11.17 -7.91 -20.53
N ALA A 31 12.23 -7.18 -20.17
CA ALA A 31 12.50 -5.84 -20.71
C ALA A 31 12.64 -5.85 -22.23
N GLU A 32 13.42 -6.79 -22.78
CA GLU A 32 13.55 -6.98 -24.25
C GLU A 32 12.21 -7.25 -24.92
N ARG A 33 11.38 -8.14 -24.35
CA ARG A 33 10.05 -8.44 -24.88
C ARG A 33 9.13 -7.22 -24.86
N ILE A 34 9.16 -6.43 -23.79
CA ILE A 34 8.38 -5.17 -23.68
C ILE A 34 8.88 -4.16 -24.71
N ALA A 35 10.20 -3.94 -24.79
CA ALA A 35 10.78 -3.02 -25.77
C ALA A 35 10.43 -3.43 -27.20
N HIS A 36 10.54 -4.72 -27.56
CA HIS A 36 10.17 -5.23 -28.86
C HIS A 36 8.67 -5.02 -29.16
N PHE A 37 7.79 -5.29 -28.19
CA PHE A 37 6.35 -5.02 -28.33
C PHE A 37 6.06 -3.54 -28.63
N LEU A 38 6.72 -2.63 -27.91
CA LEU A 38 6.55 -1.19 -28.10
C LEU A 38 7.09 -0.69 -29.43
N LEU A 39 8.12 -1.35 -29.99
CA LEU A 39 8.81 -0.93 -31.24
C LEU A 39 8.26 -1.64 -32.49
N ALA A 40 7.87 -2.92 -32.38
CA ALA A 40 7.46 -3.73 -33.54
C ALA A 40 6.01 -3.50 -33.97
N GLY A 41 5.18 -2.85 -33.14
CA GLY A 41 3.78 -2.58 -33.43
C GLY A 41 3.50 -1.14 -33.80
N ASN A 42 2.27 -0.72 -33.51
CA ASN A 42 1.91 0.69 -33.63
C ASN A 42 2.69 1.51 -32.61
N ARG A 43 3.59 2.41 -33.07
CA ARG A 43 4.32 3.35 -32.19
C ARG A 43 3.43 4.17 -31.26
N GLY A 44 2.12 4.22 -31.55
CA GLY A 44 1.11 4.81 -30.66
C GLY A 44 1.09 4.22 -29.26
N HIS A 45 1.40 2.93 -29.08
CA HIS A 45 1.49 2.32 -27.73
C HIS A 45 2.62 2.91 -26.90
N ALA A 46 3.78 3.12 -27.48
CA ALA A 46 4.91 3.72 -26.79
C ALA A 46 4.62 5.18 -26.42
N VAL A 47 4.03 5.95 -27.34
CA VAL A 47 3.64 7.35 -27.08
C VAL A 47 2.56 7.45 -26.00
N ALA A 48 1.53 6.61 -26.06
CA ALA A 48 0.47 6.58 -25.06
C ALA A 48 0.99 6.20 -23.67
N LEU A 49 1.89 5.20 -23.60
CA LEU A 49 2.52 4.80 -22.33
C LEU A 49 3.38 5.94 -21.76
N ALA A 50 4.20 6.58 -22.59
CA ALA A 50 5.02 7.72 -22.18
C ALA A 50 4.15 8.86 -21.65
N ALA A 51 3.07 9.23 -22.35
CA ALA A 51 2.13 10.26 -21.92
C ALA A 51 1.46 9.90 -20.59
N ALA A 52 1.04 8.64 -20.40
CA ALA A 52 0.43 8.17 -19.15
C ALA A 52 1.42 8.24 -17.98
N LEU A 53 2.67 7.81 -18.16
CA LEU A 53 3.71 7.88 -17.14
C LEU A 53 4.02 9.32 -16.76
N THR A 54 4.14 10.23 -17.73
CA THR A 54 4.34 11.65 -17.50
C THR A 54 3.18 12.24 -16.71
N ALA A 55 1.94 11.99 -17.14
CA ALA A 55 0.75 12.46 -16.44
C ALA A 55 0.71 11.99 -14.98
N VAL A 56 1.00 10.71 -14.71
CA VAL A 56 1.08 10.17 -13.35
C VAL A 56 2.15 10.89 -12.53
N ALA A 57 3.35 11.07 -13.07
CA ALA A 57 4.46 11.73 -12.38
C ALA A 57 4.16 13.19 -12.05
N GLU A 58 3.44 13.89 -12.92
CA GLU A 58 3.11 15.31 -12.77
C GLU A 58 1.88 15.57 -11.90
N THR A 59 0.88 14.69 -11.91
CA THR A 59 -0.42 14.98 -11.29
C THR A 59 -0.67 14.22 -10.01
N VAL A 60 -0.21 12.95 -9.90
CA VAL A 60 -0.53 12.12 -8.74
C VAL A 60 0.21 12.58 -7.49
N ARG A 61 -0.55 12.82 -6.45
CA ARG A 61 -0.07 13.31 -5.14
C ARG A 61 -0.75 12.54 -4.02
N PRO A 62 -0.20 12.53 -2.80
CA PRO A 62 -0.95 12.09 -1.62
C PRO A 62 -2.18 12.97 -1.38
N CYS A 63 -3.32 12.35 -1.12
CA CYS A 63 -4.53 13.01 -0.67
C CYS A 63 -4.25 13.83 0.60
N ARG A 64 -4.71 15.08 0.65
CA ARG A 64 -4.47 16.00 1.79
C ARG A 64 -5.00 15.49 3.13
N THR A 65 -5.94 14.55 3.12
CA THR A 65 -6.58 14.04 4.34
C THR A 65 -6.09 12.66 4.73
N CYS A 66 -5.95 11.73 3.79
CA CYS A 66 -5.69 10.32 4.10
C CYS A 66 -4.37 9.78 3.54
N PHE A 67 -3.63 10.57 2.77
CA PHE A 67 -2.36 10.21 2.13
C PHE A 67 -2.45 9.07 1.10
N ASN A 68 -3.66 8.64 0.70
CA ASN A 68 -3.82 7.78 -0.47
C ASN A 68 -3.47 8.54 -1.74
N LEU A 69 -3.03 7.83 -2.79
CA LEU A 69 -2.67 8.46 -4.06
C LEU A 69 -3.92 8.97 -4.79
N THR A 70 -3.81 10.18 -5.34
CA THR A 70 -4.88 10.83 -6.12
C THR A 70 -4.31 11.92 -7.02
N ASP A 71 -5.01 12.25 -8.09
CA ASP A 71 -4.76 13.37 -8.98
C ASP A 71 -5.52 14.65 -8.55
N ALA A 72 -6.35 14.58 -7.51
CA ALA A 72 -7.10 15.68 -6.95
C ALA A 72 -6.62 16.05 -5.52
N ALA A 73 -7.13 17.14 -4.95
CA ALA A 73 -6.84 17.55 -3.58
C ALA A 73 -7.30 16.50 -2.54
N LEU A 74 -8.47 15.90 -2.79
CA LEU A 74 -9.04 14.81 -2.01
C LEU A 74 -9.24 13.59 -2.91
N CYS A 75 -8.88 12.40 -2.42
CA CYS A 75 -9.19 11.18 -3.14
C CYS A 75 -10.72 10.91 -3.16
N PRO A 76 -11.21 10.09 -4.09
CA PRO A 76 -12.65 9.79 -4.20
C PRO A 76 -13.26 9.29 -2.89
N ILE A 77 -12.50 8.54 -2.08
CA ILE A 77 -12.98 8.02 -0.80
C ILE A 77 -13.18 9.16 0.22
N CYS A 78 -12.22 10.09 0.32
CA CYS A 78 -12.34 11.22 1.23
C CYS A 78 -13.36 12.27 0.78
N ALA A 79 -13.65 12.33 -0.51
CA ALA A 79 -14.64 13.23 -1.10
C ALA A 79 -16.07 12.68 -1.05
N ASP A 80 -16.26 11.39 -0.78
CA ASP A 80 -17.60 10.76 -0.75
C ASP A 80 -18.31 11.04 0.58
N PRO A 81 -19.41 11.85 0.56
CA PRO A 81 -20.16 12.19 1.76
C PRO A 81 -20.93 11.01 2.38
N LYS A 82 -21.03 9.88 1.68
CA LYS A 82 -21.69 8.66 2.18
C LYS A 82 -20.78 7.82 3.07
N ARG A 83 -19.50 8.16 3.18
CA ARG A 83 -18.54 7.48 4.05
C ARG A 83 -18.73 7.89 5.51
N ASP A 84 -18.56 6.93 6.41
CA ASP A 84 -18.53 7.20 7.84
C ASP A 84 -17.22 7.87 8.25
N ALA A 85 -17.26 9.18 8.44
CA ALA A 85 -16.12 9.97 8.88
C ALA A 85 -15.69 9.67 10.34
N GLY A 86 -16.54 8.99 11.11
CA GLY A 86 -16.26 8.61 12.49
C GLY A 86 -15.35 7.40 12.65
N THR A 87 -15.09 6.65 11.58
CA THR A 87 -14.25 5.45 11.60
C THR A 87 -13.09 5.58 10.62
N ILE A 88 -11.86 5.44 11.11
CA ILE A 88 -10.64 5.50 10.30
C ILE A 88 -9.93 4.14 10.32
N CYS A 89 -9.71 3.56 9.14
CA CYS A 89 -8.85 2.39 8.96
C CYS A 89 -7.44 2.86 8.58
N VAL A 90 -6.47 2.59 9.45
CA VAL A 90 -5.06 2.93 9.26
C VAL A 90 -4.36 1.77 8.56
N VAL A 91 -3.77 2.05 7.41
CA VAL A 91 -3.07 1.07 6.57
C VAL A 91 -1.64 1.51 6.29
N GLU A 92 -0.77 0.58 5.91
CA GLU A 92 0.64 0.87 5.63
C GLU A 92 0.81 1.59 4.29
N THR A 93 0.12 1.13 3.24
CA THR A 93 0.32 1.59 1.86
C THR A 93 -0.99 1.87 1.11
N PRO A 94 -0.95 2.62 0.00
CA PRO A 94 -2.12 2.79 -0.88
C PRO A 94 -2.67 1.48 -1.46
N ARG A 95 -1.82 0.45 -1.60
CA ARG A 95 -2.25 -0.89 -2.07
C ARG A 95 -3.23 -1.55 -1.09
N ASP A 96 -3.02 -1.33 0.20
CA ASP A 96 -3.88 -1.88 1.24
C ASP A 96 -5.28 -1.28 1.14
N VAL A 97 -5.39 0.04 0.89
CA VAL A 97 -6.69 0.69 0.62
C VAL A 97 -7.43 -0.02 -0.51
N ASN A 98 -6.75 -0.29 -1.62
CA ASN A 98 -7.35 -0.98 -2.76
C ASN A 98 -7.84 -2.39 -2.41
N SER A 99 -7.14 -3.08 -1.50
CA SER A 99 -7.53 -4.42 -1.03
C SER A 99 -8.82 -4.37 -0.22
N PHE A 100 -8.97 -3.40 0.69
CA PHE A 100 -10.21 -3.20 1.45
C PHE A 100 -11.37 -2.75 0.56
N GLU A 101 -11.14 -1.85 -0.38
CA GLU A 101 -12.18 -1.35 -1.28
C GLU A 101 -12.72 -2.44 -2.21
N ARG A 102 -11.89 -3.41 -2.63
CA ARG A 102 -12.37 -4.57 -3.40
C ARG A 102 -13.35 -5.45 -2.63
N VAL A 103 -13.18 -5.57 -1.32
CA VAL A 103 -14.13 -6.32 -0.47
C VAL A 103 -15.45 -5.55 -0.33
N GLY A 104 -15.40 -4.21 -0.34
CA GLY A 104 -16.57 -3.33 -0.34
C GLY A 104 -17.40 -3.31 0.95
N SER A 105 -16.96 -4.00 2.01
CA SER A 105 -17.67 -4.08 3.29
C SER A 105 -17.37 -2.89 4.23
N PHE A 106 -16.21 -2.25 4.07
CA PHE A 106 -15.82 -1.12 4.89
C PHE A 106 -16.39 0.19 4.35
N ARG A 107 -17.03 0.98 5.20
CA ARG A 107 -17.67 2.25 4.85
C ARG A 107 -17.02 3.46 5.51
N GLY A 108 -16.00 3.26 6.31
CA GLY A 108 -15.23 4.35 6.93
C GLY A 108 -14.25 5.01 5.96
N LEU A 109 -13.40 5.85 6.54
CA LEU A 109 -12.30 6.51 5.85
C LEU A 109 -10.97 5.78 6.12
N TYR A 110 -9.96 6.05 5.30
CA TYR A 110 -8.63 5.49 5.49
C TYR A 110 -7.63 6.55 5.96
N HIS A 111 -6.50 6.06 6.47
CA HIS A 111 -5.29 6.84 6.67
C HIS A 111 -4.09 5.96 6.29
N VAL A 112 -3.32 6.42 5.31
CA VAL A 112 -2.15 5.71 4.78
C VAL A 112 -0.92 6.23 5.48
N LEU A 113 -0.19 5.34 6.16
CA LEU A 113 1.03 5.70 6.90
C LEU A 113 2.21 6.03 5.98
N GLY A 114 2.23 5.47 4.77
CA GLY A 114 3.35 5.59 3.84
C GLY A 114 4.41 4.50 4.01
N GLY A 115 4.16 3.51 4.86
CA GLY A 115 5.03 2.39 5.15
C GLY A 115 4.78 1.83 6.53
N ARG A 116 5.77 1.11 7.06
CA ARG A 116 5.82 0.56 8.42
C ARG A 116 7.12 0.96 9.11
N LEU A 117 7.13 0.91 10.42
CA LEU A 117 8.36 1.10 11.21
C LEU A 117 9.35 -0.03 10.91
N ALA A 118 10.51 0.32 10.39
CA ALA A 118 11.62 -0.57 10.13
C ALA A 118 12.93 0.19 10.39
N PRO A 119 13.34 0.37 11.67
CA PRO A 119 14.49 1.19 12.02
C PRO A 119 15.79 0.73 11.35
N LEU A 120 15.94 -0.58 11.15
CA LEU A 120 17.11 -1.15 10.47
C LEU A 120 17.20 -0.74 8.99
N ASP A 121 16.06 -0.46 8.37
CA ASP A 121 15.95 0.03 6.98
C ASP A 121 15.86 1.57 6.93
N GLY A 122 16.11 2.26 8.05
CA GLY A 122 16.04 3.71 8.15
C GLY A 122 14.61 4.28 8.09
N MET A 123 13.58 3.44 8.29
CA MET A 123 12.18 3.86 8.30
C MET A 123 11.74 4.12 9.74
N GLY A 124 12.04 5.33 10.23
CA GLY A 124 11.59 5.82 11.54
C GLY A 124 10.20 6.44 11.51
N PRO A 125 9.64 6.77 12.70
CA PRO A 125 8.29 7.33 12.82
C PRO A 125 8.15 8.71 12.16
N GLU A 126 9.21 9.46 11.99
CA GLU A 126 9.25 10.78 11.35
C GLU A 126 9.00 10.71 9.82
N ARG A 127 9.23 9.54 9.23
CA ARG A 127 8.96 9.28 7.80
C ARG A 127 7.54 8.83 7.53
N LEU A 128 6.78 8.54 8.57
CA LEU A 128 5.41 8.05 8.51
C LEU A 128 4.42 9.14 8.94
N THR A 129 3.20 9.03 8.49
CA THR A 129 2.18 10.08 8.66
C THR A 129 1.47 10.07 10.03
N PHE A 130 2.11 9.56 11.09
CA PHE A 130 1.53 9.47 12.44
C PHE A 130 1.10 10.81 13.01
N ALA A 131 1.92 11.85 12.84
CA ALA A 131 1.59 13.19 13.32
C ALA A 131 0.28 13.70 12.69
N ALA A 132 0.13 13.50 11.37
CA ALA A 132 -1.09 13.88 10.67
C ALA A 132 -2.31 13.04 11.09
N LEU A 133 -2.13 11.76 11.44
CA LEU A 133 -3.18 10.92 11.99
C LEU A 133 -3.68 11.46 13.33
N VAL A 134 -2.76 11.77 14.25
CA VAL A 134 -3.08 12.35 15.57
C VAL A 134 -3.81 13.68 15.41
N GLU A 135 -3.32 14.57 14.55
CA GLU A 135 -3.96 15.85 14.24
C GLU A 135 -5.39 15.67 13.69
N ARG A 136 -5.56 14.69 12.81
CA ARG A 136 -6.87 14.37 12.23
C ARG A 136 -7.85 13.90 13.29
N VAL A 137 -7.43 13.05 14.20
CA VAL A 137 -8.26 12.56 15.32
C VAL A 137 -8.59 13.72 16.28
N ARG A 138 -7.62 14.58 16.61
CA ARG A 138 -7.81 15.75 17.50
C ARG A 138 -8.80 16.77 16.98
N LYS A 139 -8.98 16.89 15.66
CA LYS A 139 -10.00 17.77 15.07
C LYS A 139 -11.42 17.35 15.42
N GLY A 140 -11.60 16.16 15.96
CA GLY A 140 -12.87 15.64 16.45
C GLY A 140 -13.69 14.88 15.41
N GLY A 141 -14.76 14.23 15.88
CA GLY A 141 -15.66 13.46 15.04
C GLY A 141 -15.21 12.01 14.77
N VAL A 142 -13.97 11.65 15.09
CA VAL A 142 -13.48 10.27 15.00
C VAL A 142 -13.81 9.51 16.29
N ARG A 143 -14.53 8.40 16.15
CA ARG A 143 -14.94 7.53 17.25
C ARG A 143 -14.02 6.32 17.40
N GLU A 144 -13.52 5.82 16.25
CA GLU A 144 -12.71 4.62 16.20
C GLU A 144 -11.58 4.74 15.18
N VAL A 145 -10.41 4.24 15.56
CA VAL A 145 -9.26 4.03 14.68
C VAL A 145 -8.94 2.55 14.64
N ILE A 146 -9.11 1.92 13.47
CA ILE A 146 -8.82 0.51 13.23
C ILE A 146 -7.39 0.41 12.69
N LEU A 147 -6.50 -0.26 13.40
CA LEU A 147 -5.13 -0.51 12.95
C LEU A 147 -5.10 -1.76 12.06
N ALA A 148 -4.92 -1.54 10.76
CA ALA A 148 -4.88 -2.57 9.72
C ALA A 148 -3.46 -2.73 9.14
N THR A 149 -2.46 -2.77 10.02
CA THR A 149 -1.08 -3.07 9.65
C THR A 149 -0.89 -4.56 9.41
N SER A 150 0.12 -4.91 8.63
CA SER A 150 0.47 -6.30 8.32
C SER A 150 0.74 -7.12 9.59
N PRO A 151 0.38 -8.41 9.63
CA PRO A 151 0.65 -9.30 10.78
C PRO A 151 2.11 -9.80 10.78
N THR A 152 3.06 -8.85 10.76
CA THR A 152 4.51 -9.06 10.85
C THR A 152 5.04 -8.35 12.09
N LEU A 153 6.29 -8.64 12.47
CA LEU A 153 6.93 -7.99 13.62
C LEU A 153 6.96 -6.47 13.46
N GLU A 154 7.31 -5.97 12.28
CA GLU A 154 7.34 -4.54 11.97
C GLU A 154 5.92 -3.94 11.95
N GLY A 155 4.95 -4.67 11.39
CA GLY A 155 3.54 -4.23 11.39
C GLY A 155 2.95 -4.20 12.81
N ASP A 156 3.35 -5.13 13.69
CA ASP A 156 2.97 -5.13 15.11
C ASP A 156 3.60 -3.96 15.85
N GLY A 157 4.90 -3.71 15.63
CA GLY A 157 5.59 -2.55 16.18
C GLY A 157 4.96 -1.23 15.71
N THR A 158 4.57 -1.18 14.42
CA THR A 158 3.87 -0.03 13.84
C THR A 158 2.51 0.21 14.48
N ALA A 159 1.72 -0.86 14.70
CA ALA A 159 0.44 -0.77 15.38
C ALA A 159 0.59 -0.31 16.84
N LEU A 160 1.55 -0.87 17.56
CA LEU A 160 1.83 -0.48 18.93
C LEU A 160 2.21 1.00 19.04
N PHE A 161 3.10 1.47 18.16
CA PHE A 161 3.48 2.88 18.11
C PHE A 161 2.27 3.78 17.80
N ALA A 162 1.45 3.41 16.80
CA ALA A 162 0.23 4.13 16.44
C ALA A 162 -0.73 4.22 17.65
N SER A 163 -0.94 3.12 18.37
CA SER A 163 -1.77 3.08 19.57
C SER A 163 -1.24 4.01 20.66
N ASN A 164 0.06 4.02 20.89
CA ASN A 164 0.69 4.87 21.90
C ASN A 164 0.54 6.37 21.59
N VAL A 165 0.76 6.78 20.32
CA VAL A 165 0.61 8.19 19.94
C VAL A 165 -0.84 8.66 19.88
N LEU A 166 -1.79 7.74 19.72
CA LEU A 166 -3.23 8.02 19.75
C LEU A 166 -3.81 8.02 21.18
N ALA A 167 -3.20 7.33 22.14
CA ALA A 167 -3.72 7.20 23.50
C ALA A 167 -4.11 8.55 24.16
N PRO A 168 -3.34 9.65 24.01
CA PRO A 168 -3.71 10.94 24.60
C PRO A 168 -4.97 11.58 23.98
N THR A 169 -5.47 11.07 22.86
CA THR A 169 -6.69 11.59 22.20
C THR A 169 -7.97 11.01 22.78
N GLY A 170 -7.88 9.88 23.50
CA GLY A 170 -9.02 9.15 24.03
C GLY A 170 -9.87 8.42 22.99
N VAL A 171 -9.45 8.38 21.71
CA VAL A 171 -10.15 7.66 20.64
C VAL A 171 -10.08 6.15 20.89
N ALA A 172 -11.16 5.42 20.57
CA ALA A 172 -11.12 3.96 20.59
C ALA A 172 -10.16 3.45 19.52
N VAL A 173 -9.15 2.66 19.92
CA VAL A 173 -8.20 2.04 19.00
C VAL A 173 -8.46 0.54 18.97
N THR A 174 -8.75 0.02 17.81
CA THR A 174 -8.98 -1.41 17.56
C THR A 174 -7.97 -1.95 16.56
N ARG A 175 -7.93 -3.26 16.40
CA ARG A 175 -7.07 -3.95 15.44
C ARG A 175 -7.85 -5.00 14.69
N LEU A 176 -7.43 -5.30 13.47
CA LEU A 176 -8.01 -6.40 12.70
C LEU A 176 -7.90 -7.71 13.46
N ALA A 177 -8.96 -8.49 13.41
CA ALA A 177 -8.96 -9.84 13.99
C ALA A 177 -7.88 -10.69 13.33
N ARG A 178 -7.22 -11.51 14.14
CA ARG A 178 -6.24 -12.50 13.70
C ARG A 178 -6.79 -13.90 13.96
N GLY A 179 -6.24 -14.88 13.30
CA GLY A 179 -6.61 -16.27 13.53
C GLY A 179 -6.60 -17.10 12.24
N LEU A 180 -7.47 -18.10 12.19
CA LEU A 180 -7.57 -19.05 11.08
C LEU A 180 -8.30 -18.41 9.89
N PRO A 181 -7.74 -18.49 8.68
CA PRO A 181 -8.44 -18.07 7.47
C PRO A 181 -9.67 -18.96 7.22
N SER A 182 -10.79 -18.35 6.81
CA SER A 182 -11.98 -19.09 6.44
C SER A 182 -11.68 -20.04 5.28
N GLY A 183 -12.12 -21.30 5.40
CA GLY A 183 -11.90 -22.33 4.40
C GLY A 183 -10.55 -23.06 4.47
N SER A 184 -9.67 -22.71 5.44
CA SER A 184 -8.45 -23.48 5.69
C SER A 184 -8.71 -24.61 6.70
N SER A 185 -7.96 -25.73 6.56
CA SER A 185 -7.96 -26.78 7.57
C SER A 185 -7.01 -26.42 8.73
N LEU A 186 -7.30 -26.95 9.94
CA LEU A 186 -6.43 -26.77 11.11
C LEU A 186 -5.02 -27.32 10.90
N GLU A 187 -4.87 -28.35 10.08
CA GLU A 187 -3.59 -28.99 9.77
C GLU A 187 -2.63 -28.05 9.02
N LEU A 188 -3.16 -27.06 8.27
CA LEU A 188 -2.38 -26.09 7.53
C LEU A 188 -2.04 -24.84 8.35
N ALA A 189 -2.59 -24.73 9.57
CA ALA A 189 -2.35 -23.60 10.44
C ALA A 189 -0.98 -23.71 11.12
N ASN A 190 -0.19 -22.64 11.08
CA ASN A 190 1.02 -22.56 11.87
C ASN A 190 0.71 -22.25 13.34
N ALA A 191 1.72 -22.40 14.21
CA ALA A 191 1.58 -22.21 15.65
C ALA A 191 1.05 -20.81 16.02
N GLN A 192 1.48 -19.76 15.30
CA GLN A 192 1.03 -18.40 15.56
C GLN A 192 -0.46 -18.21 15.21
N MET A 193 -0.91 -18.75 14.07
CA MET A 193 -2.31 -18.69 13.66
C MET A 193 -3.24 -19.37 14.69
N LEU A 194 -2.80 -20.52 15.24
CA LEU A 194 -3.55 -21.23 16.29
C LEU A 194 -3.58 -20.44 17.59
N ALA A 195 -2.45 -19.87 18.00
CA ALA A 195 -2.36 -19.03 19.20
C ALA A 195 -3.27 -17.78 19.10
N ASP A 196 -3.23 -17.09 17.96
CA ASP A 196 -4.07 -15.92 17.69
C ASP A 196 -5.56 -16.29 17.67
N ALA A 197 -5.92 -17.43 17.07
CA ALA A 197 -7.31 -17.92 17.05
C ALA A 197 -7.82 -18.26 18.46
N LEU A 198 -6.99 -18.89 19.29
CA LEU A 198 -7.31 -19.19 20.69
C LEU A 198 -7.44 -17.90 21.52
N ALA A 199 -6.55 -16.94 21.34
CA ALA A 199 -6.61 -15.67 22.04
C ALA A 199 -7.84 -14.84 21.62
N GLY A 200 -8.17 -14.84 20.33
CA GLY A 200 -9.31 -14.11 19.76
C GLY A 200 -10.65 -14.87 19.78
N ARG A 201 -10.74 -16.03 20.47
CA ARG A 201 -11.98 -16.83 20.55
C ARG A 201 -13.15 -16.02 21.10
N ARG A 202 -14.31 -16.22 20.51
CA ARG A 202 -15.56 -15.55 20.91
C ARG A 202 -16.54 -16.59 21.47
N THR A 203 -17.43 -16.13 22.35
CA THR A 203 -18.61 -16.91 22.75
C THR A 203 -19.57 -17.07 21.57
N PHE A 204 -20.20 -18.23 21.47
CA PHE A 204 -21.20 -18.53 20.46
C PHE A 204 -22.51 -17.84 20.79
#